data_bce0a1614af77e5865d04a244f553957
#
_entry.id   bce0a1614af77e5865d04a244f553957
#
_cell.length_a   1.000
_cell.length_b   1.000
_cell.length_c   1.000
_cell.angle_alpha   90.00
_cell.angle_beta   90.00
_cell.angle_gamma   90.00
#
_symmetry.space_group_name_H-M   'P 1'
#
loop_
_entity.id
_entity.type
_entity.pdbx_description
1 polymer ?
#
loop_
_entity_poly.entity_id
_entity_poly.type
_entity_poly.pdbx_seq_one_letter_code
_entity_poly.pdbx_strand_id
1 'polypeptide(L)'
;RSYRLPYQEAVLLLLGRKNGKSYEQAKPAKEAPKPFALPEPYGTMRRMYAYLMRQRHIDREVISYFVHEKLLYEDKHHNCVFVGVDGSGEAKHAHIRSTNSEGRVFRMNIESSASEHCFHKNGTDKSLYVFEAPIDLLSHITLNPYGWQEHSYVACCGTSIQPVLERLRQNPKLD
;
A
#
# COMPACT_ATOMS: atom_id res chain seq x y z
N ARG A 1 26.80 -30.25 -10.07
CA ARG A 1 27.28 -29.45 -11.22
C ARG A 1 26.33 -28.30 -11.44
N SER A 2 26.81 -27.07 -11.27
CA SER A 2 26.04 -25.83 -11.51
C SER A 2 26.07 -25.53 -13.01
N TYR A 3 24.92 -25.54 -13.66
CA TYR A 3 24.80 -25.13 -15.05
C TYR A 3 24.63 -23.62 -15.09
N ARG A 4 25.59 -22.87 -15.62
CA ARG A 4 25.47 -21.44 -15.89
C ARG A 4 24.69 -21.23 -17.19
N LEU A 5 23.36 -21.41 -17.14
CA LEU A 5 22.50 -21.17 -18.28
C LEU A 5 21.79 -19.83 -18.12
N PRO A 6 21.58 -19.06 -19.20
CA PRO A 6 20.67 -17.94 -19.21
C PRO A 6 19.27 -18.37 -18.74
N TYR A 7 18.53 -17.47 -18.07
CA TYR A 7 17.24 -17.79 -17.48
C TYR A 7 16.26 -18.47 -18.46
N GLN A 8 16.21 -18.02 -19.71
CA GLN A 8 15.34 -18.58 -20.74
C GLN A 8 15.72 -20.03 -21.10
N GLU A 9 17.00 -20.35 -21.18
CA GLU A 9 17.49 -21.70 -21.46
C GLU A 9 17.26 -22.64 -20.26
N ALA A 10 17.42 -22.15 -19.04
CA ALA A 10 17.12 -22.91 -17.85
C ALA A 10 15.64 -23.30 -17.77
N VAL A 11 14.72 -22.37 -18.11
CA VAL A 11 13.28 -22.63 -18.17
C VAL A 11 12.95 -23.67 -19.24
N LEU A 12 13.56 -23.59 -20.44
CA LEU A 12 13.34 -24.55 -21.53
C LEU A 12 13.83 -25.95 -21.14
N LEU A 13 14.96 -26.04 -20.43
CA LEU A 13 15.50 -27.29 -19.92
C LEU A 13 14.56 -27.95 -18.90
N LEU A 14 14.02 -27.17 -17.97
CA LEU A 14 13.08 -27.64 -16.94
C LEU A 14 11.74 -28.09 -17.52
N LEU A 15 11.29 -27.48 -18.61
CA LEU A 15 10.06 -27.83 -19.30
C LEU A 15 10.20 -29.06 -20.22
N GLY A 16 11.39 -29.70 -20.29
CA GLY A 16 11.64 -30.92 -21.05
C GLY A 16 11.53 -30.75 -22.57
N ARG A 17 11.58 -29.52 -23.08
CA ARG A 17 11.44 -29.24 -24.53
C ARG A 17 12.79 -29.25 -25.23
N LYS A 18 13.13 -30.41 -25.79
CA LYS A 18 14.06 -30.52 -26.91
C LYS A 18 13.26 -30.28 -28.18
N ASN A 19 13.56 -29.21 -28.88
CA ASN A 19 13.19 -28.77 -30.24
C ASN A 19 12.32 -27.52 -30.28
N GLY A 20 12.98 -26.48 -30.77
CA GLY A 20 12.48 -25.14 -30.98
C GLY A 20 11.24 -25.03 -31.86
N LYS A 21 10.08 -24.99 -31.24
CA LYS A 21 8.98 -24.17 -31.72
C LYS A 21 8.81 -23.08 -30.64
N SER A 22 9.31 -21.90 -30.97
CA SER A 22 8.97 -20.66 -30.30
C SER A 22 7.46 -20.51 -30.47
N TYR A 23 6.71 -20.83 -29.39
CA TYR A 23 5.38 -20.27 -29.28
C TYR A 23 5.61 -18.82 -28.89
N GLU A 24 5.51 -17.91 -29.84
CA GLU A 24 5.15 -16.54 -29.49
C GLU A 24 3.83 -16.64 -28.72
N GLN A 25 3.92 -16.63 -27.41
CA GLN A 25 2.76 -16.31 -26.61
C GLN A 25 2.36 -14.92 -27.06
N ALA A 26 1.27 -14.84 -27.79
CA ALA A 26 0.62 -13.57 -28.06
C ALA A 26 0.46 -12.91 -26.69
N LYS A 27 1.27 -11.88 -26.42
CA LYS A 27 1.10 -11.05 -25.22
C LYS A 27 -0.35 -10.60 -25.28
N PRO A 28 -1.19 -10.93 -24.28
CA PRO A 28 -2.55 -10.42 -24.28
C PRO A 28 -2.45 -8.93 -24.52
N ALA A 29 -3.22 -8.40 -25.46
CA ALA A 29 -3.26 -6.98 -25.74
C ALA A 29 -3.45 -6.30 -24.38
N LYS A 30 -2.50 -5.44 -23.97
CA LYS A 30 -2.63 -4.68 -22.73
C LYS A 30 -3.89 -3.84 -22.91
N GLU A 31 -4.95 -4.21 -22.21
CA GLU A 31 -6.11 -3.33 -22.06
C GLU A 31 -5.59 -1.96 -21.61
N ALA A 32 -6.19 -0.90 -22.13
CA ALA A 32 -5.84 0.45 -21.71
C ALA A 32 -5.98 0.53 -20.18
N PRO A 33 -4.98 1.11 -19.46
CA PRO A 33 -5.05 1.20 -18.02
C PRO A 33 -6.36 1.86 -17.59
N LYS A 34 -7.09 1.25 -16.69
CA LYS A 34 -8.30 1.83 -16.13
C LYS A 34 -7.94 3.09 -15.36
N PRO A 35 -8.76 4.15 -15.40
CA PRO A 35 -8.52 5.33 -14.58
C PRO A 35 -8.53 4.95 -13.10
N PHE A 36 -7.72 5.65 -12.30
CA PHE A 36 -7.72 5.46 -10.85
C PHE A 36 -9.12 5.75 -10.28
N ALA A 37 -9.62 4.86 -9.46
CA ALA A 37 -10.88 5.04 -8.73
C ALA A 37 -10.78 4.39 -7.35
N LEU A 38 -11.23 5.10 -6.33
CA LEU A 38 -11.32 4.56 -4.98
C LEU A 38 -12.34 3.42 -4.91
N PRO A 39 -12.06 2.35 -4.12
CA PRO A 39 -13.06 1.34 -3.81
C PRO A 39 -14.29 1.95 -3.14
N GLU A 40 -15.45 1.42 -3.49
CA GLU A 40 -16.71 1.87 -2.92
C GLU A 40 -16.74 1.62 -1.40
N PRO A 41 -17.03 2.66 -0.59
CA PRO A 41 -17.06 2.51 0.87
C PRO A 41 -18.27 1.68 1.30
N TYR A 42 -18.10 0.92 2.40
CA TYR A 42 -19.19 0.23 3.06
C TYR A 42 -19.91 1.17 4.04
N GLY A 43 -21.19 0.91 4.32
CA GLY A 43 -22.01 1.75 5.18
C GLY A 43 -21.59 1.80 6.66
N THR A 44 -20.69 0.89 7.10
CA THR A 44 -20.10 0.91 8.45
C THR A 44 -18.63 0.51 8.39
N MET A 45 -17.87 0.78 9.47
CA MET A 45 -16.45 0.45 9.55
C MET A 45 -16.15 -0.59 10.64
N ARG A 46 -17.18 -1.35 11.06
CA ARG A 46 -17.09 -2.23 12.23
C ARG A 46 -16.06 -3.36 12.07
N ARG A 47 -15.99 -3.96 10.88
CA ARG A 47 -15.08 -5.08 10.64
C ARG A 47 -13.64 -4.61 10.53
N MET A 48 -13.40 -3.47 9.88
CA MET A 48 -12.10 -2.83 9.84
C MET A 48 -11.60 -2.47 11.24
N TYR A 49 -12.42 -1.81 12.07
CA TYR A 49 -12.06 -1.51 13.46
C TYR A 49 -11.76 -2.78 14.26
N ALA A 50 -12.61 -3.81 14.16
CA ALA A 50 -12.38 -5.08 14.84
C ALA A 50 -11.06 -5.74 14.42
N TYR A 51 -10.75 -5.74 13.13
CA TYR A 51 -9.49 -6.26 12.60
C TYR A 51 -8.28 -5.48 13.11
N LEU A 52 -8.30 -4.14 12.97
CA LEU A 52 -7.18 -3.30 13.36
C LEU A 52 -6.93 -3.32 14.88
N MET A 53 -7.99 -3.27 15.69
CA MET A 53 -7.87 -3.29 17.15
C MET A 53 -7.52 -4.66 17.71
N ARG A 54 -8.20 -5.74 17.27
CA ARG A 54 -8.09 -7.07 17.90
C ARG A 54 -6.97 -7.93 17.32
N GLN A 55 -6.69 -7.81 16.01
CA GLN A 55 -5.69 -8.64 15.36
C GLN A 55 -4.38 -7.90 15.13
N ARG A 56 -4.42 -6.57 15.02
CA ARG A 56 -3.25 -5.73 14.80
C ARG A 56 -2.85 -4.90 16.01
N HIS A 57 -3.69 -4.90 17.06
CA HIS A 57 -3.46 -4.17 18.31
C HIS A 57 -3.21 -2.67 18.11
N ILE A 58 -3.84 -2.10 17.07
CA ILE A 58 -3.78 -0.67 16.80
C ILE A 58 -4.73 0.06 17.76
N ASP A 59 -4.25 1.15 18.31
CA ASP A 59 -5.05 2.00 19.18
C ASP A 59 -6.25 2.61 18.44
N ARG A 60 -7.40 2.66 19.13
CA ARG A 60 -8.65 3.16 18.55
C ARG A 60 -8.56 4.63 18.16
N GLU A 61 -7.85 5.45 18.93
CA GLU A 61 -7.70 6.88 18.65
C GLU A 61 -6.92 7.10 17.38
N VAL A 62 -5.84 6.30 17.17
CA VAL A 62 -5.06 6.32 15.94
C VAL A 62 -5.93 5.96 14.72
N ILE A 63 -6.71 4.86 14.80
CA ILE A 63 -7.63 4.48 13.72
C ILE A 63 -8.63 5.62 13.44
N SER A 64 -9.26 6.14 14.50
CA SER A 64 -10.28 7.18 14.40
C SER A 64 -9.75 8.47 13.77
N TYR A 65 -8.50 8.84 14.07
CA TYR A 65 -7.86 9.98 13.44
C TYR A 65 -7.82 9.82 11.90
N PHE A 66 -7.26 8.70 11.41
CA PHE A 66 -7.16 8.48 9.96
C PHE A 66 -8.52 8.30 9.27
N VAL A 67 -9.52 7.79 9.98
CA VAL A 67 -10.91 7.73 9.49
C VAL A 67 -11.51 9.14 9.37
N HIS A 68 -11.31 10.01 10.36
CA HIS A 68 -11.77 11.41 10.34
C HIS A 68 -11.13 12.20 9.20
N GLU A 69 -9.82 12.00 8.99
CA GLU A 69 -9.07 12.59 7.87
C GLU A 69 -9.43 11.99 6.49
N LYS A 70 -10.35 11.01 6.45
CA LYS A 70 -10.77 10.28 5.23
C LYS A 70 -9.62 9.54 4.54
N LEU A 71 -8.56 9.23 5.28
CA LEU A 71 -7.40 8.47 4.80
C LEU A 71 -7.53 6.97 5.04
N LEU A 72 -8.54 6.52 5.81
CA LEU A 72 -8.79 5.12 6.14
C LEU A 72 -10.28 4.84 6.17
N TYR A 73 -10.73 3.80 5.47
CA TYR A 73 -12.12 3.36 5.51
C TYR A 73 -12.27 1.86 5.19
N GLU A 74 -13.47 1.32 5.41
CA GLU A 74 -13.85 -0.04 5.05
C GLU A 74 -14.56 -0.04 3.70
N ASP A 75 -14.09 -0.89 2.74
CA ASP A 75 -14.76 -1.03 1.44
C ASP A 75 -15.94 -2.01 1.51
N LYS A 76 -16.72 -2.10 0.44
CA LYS A 76 -17.89 -3.01 0.33
C LYS A 76 -17.55 -4.49 0.48
N HIS A 77 -16.28 -4.87 0.36
CA HIS A 77 -15.77 -6.21 0.60
C HIS A 77 -15.17 -6.37 2.00
N HIS A 78 -15.38 -5.39 2.87
CA HIS A 78 -14.87 -5.36 4.24
C HIS A 78 -13.35 -5.32 4.36
N ASN A 79 -12.64 -4.82 3.36
CA ASN A 79 -11.20 -4.59 3.46
C ASN A 79 -10.89 -3.21 4.08
N CYS A 80 -9.70 -3.08 4.68
CA CYS A 80 -9.14 -1.77 4.99
C CYS A 80 -8.63 -1.12 3.71
N VAL A 81 -9.04 0.12 3.44
CA VAL A 81 -8.54 0.95 2.35
C VAL A 81 -7.78 2.12 2.92
N PHE A 82 -6.48 2.17 2.64
CA PHE A 82 -5.56 3.24 3.04
C PHE A 82 -5.39 4.18 1.85
N VAL A 83 -5.84 5.41 1.99
CA VAL A 83 -5.87 6.42 0.92
C VAL A 83 -4.64 7.30 1.00
N GLY A 84 -4.02 7.52 -0.15
CA GLY A 84 -2.97 8.50 -0.33
C GLY A 84 -3.48 9.66 -1.18
N VAL A 85 -3.18 10.87 -0.75
CA VAL A 85 -3.67 12.11 -1.38
C VAL A 85 -2.51 12.95 -1.92
N ASP A 86 -2.78 13.81 -2.88
CA ASP A 86 -1.84 14.82 -3.34
C ASP A 86 -1.86 16.09 -2.46
N GLY A 87 -1.09 17.10 -2.84
CA GLY A 87 -1.01 18.37 -2.10
C GLY A 87 -2.32 19.18 -2.08
N SER A 88 -3.30 18.85 -2.93
CA SER A 88 -4.64 19.45 -2.93
C SER A 88 -5.65 18.68 -2.08
N GLY A 89 -5.25 17.51 -1.55
CA GLY A 89 -6.14 16.61 -0.81
C GLY A 89 -6.94 15.67 -1.72
N GLU A 90 -6.66 15.63 -3.03
CA GLU A 90 -7.29 14.70 -3.96
C GLU A 90 -6.67 13.31 -3.83
N ALA A 91 -7.51 12.26 -3.76
CA ALA A 91 -7.05 10.89 -3.71
C ALA A 91 -6.35 10.47 -5.01
N LYS A 92 -5.11 10.01 -4.91
CA LYS A 92 -4.27 9.56 -6.03
C LYS A 92 -3.76 8.14 -5.86
N HIS A 93 -3.87 7.59 -4.66
CA HIS A 93 -3.39 6.24 -4.35
C HIS A 93 -4.34 5.56 -3.37
N ALA A 94 -4.49 4.25 -3.50
CA ALA A 94 -5.16 3.45 -2.48
C ALA A 94 -4.46 2.09 -2.33
N HIS A 95 -4.18 1.73 -1.07
CA HIS A 95 -3.68 0.43 -0.68
C HIS A 95 -4.76 -0.36 0.06
N ILE A 96 -5.04 -1.57 -0.39
CA ILE A 96 -6.04 -2.45 0.21
C ILE A 96 -5.36 -3.51 1.06
N ARG A 97 -5.93 -3.75 2.24
CA ARG A 97 -5.57 -4.86 3.12
C ARG A 97 -6.83 -5.65 3.48
N SER A 98 -6.83 -6.94 3.16
CA SER A 98 -7.88 -7.87 3.60
C SER A 98 -7.97 -7.92 5.12
N THR A 99 -9.21 -7.90 5.65
CA THR A 99 -9.50 -8.11 7.08
C THR A 99 -9.77 -9.58 7.41
N ASN A 100 -9.65 -10.49 6.43
CA ASN A 100 -9.90 -11.92 6.66
C ASN A 100 -8.87 -12.49 7.62
N SER A 101 -9.34 -13.22 8.64
CA SER A 101 -8.52 -14.04 9.54
C SER A 101 -8.34 -15.46 9.02
N GLU A 102 -9.28 -15.92 8.19
CA GLU A 102 -9.27 -17.24 7.56
C GLU A 102 -9.36 -17.10 6.05
N GLY A 103 -8.79 -18.05 5.33
CA GLY A 103 -8.76 -18.04 3.87
C GLY A 103 -7.66 -17.17 3.29
N ARG A 104 -7.88 -16.59 2.09
CA ARG A 104 -6.87 -15.81 1.38
C ARG A 104 -6.71 -14.42 1.98
N VAL A 105 -5.58 -14.20 2.63
CA VAL A 105 -5.14 -12.87 3.05
C VAL A 105 -4.38 -12.22 1.90
N PHE A 106 -4.73 -10.98 1.56
CA PHE A 106 -4.05 -10.25 0.49
C PHE A 106 -3.80 -8.78 0.86
N ARG A 107 -2.85 -8.19 0.17
CA ARG A 107 -2.56 -6.76 0.13
C ARG A 107 -2.28 -6.36 -1.32
N MET A 108 -2.76 -5.21 -1.74
CA MET A 108 -2.54 -4.73 -3.10
C MET A 108 -2.75 -3.22 -3.19
N ASN A 109 -2.06 -2.60 -4.14
CA ASN A 109 -2.39 -1.24 -4.56
C ASN A 109 -3.48 -1.30 -5.63
N ILE A 110 -4.38 -0.31 -5.64
CA ILE A 110 -5.38 -0.17 -6.69
C ILE A 110 -4.67 0.16 -8.00
N GLU A 111 -5.22 -0.36 -9.09
CA GLU A 111 -4.75 -0.09 -10.45
C GLU A 111 -4.69 1.42 -10.71
N SER A 112 -3.66 1.86 -11.41
CA SER A 112 -3.41 3.28 -11.72
C SER A 112 -3.21 4.20 -10.51
N SER A 113 -2.91 3.65 -9.33
CA SER A 113 -2.46 4.44 -8.19
C SER A 113 -1.12 5.12 -8.47
N ALA A 114 -1.02 6.39 -8.17
CA ALA A 114 0.23 7.17 -8.25
C ALA A 114 1.12 6.84 -7.03
N SER A 115 2.25 6.18 -7.27
CA SER A 115 3.10 5.63 -6.20
C SER A 115 3.70 6.69 -5.28
N GLU A 116 3.92 7.91 -5.78
CA GLU A 116 4.44 9.04 -5.02
C GLU A 116 3.47 9.56 -3.96
N HIS A 117 2.18 9.26 -4.11
CA HIS A 117 1.10 9.70 -3.21
C HIS A 117 0.59 8.57 -2.31
N CYS A 118 1.46 7.64 -1.88
CA CYS A 118 1.08 6.57 -0.95
C CYS A 118 0.53 7.13 0.38
N PHE A 119 -0.07 6.25 1.18
CA PHE A 119 -0.63 6.59 2.49
C PHE A 119 0.35 7.34 3.37
N HIS A 120 0.00 8.54 3.81
CA HIS A 120 0.87 9.41 4.60
C HIS A 120 0.08 10.35 5.50
N LYS A 121 0.79 10.97 6.45
CA LYS A 121 0.34 12.08 7.29
C LYS A 121 1.45 13.12 7.33
N ASN A 122 1.12 14.36 7.08
CA ASN A 122 2.05 15.48 7.28
C ASN A 122 1.99 15.96 8.73
N GLY A 123 3.14 16.21 9.31
CA GLY A 123 3.31 16.80 10.63
C GLY A 123 3.76 18.25 10.56
N THR A 124 4.03 18.82 11.73
CA THR A 124 4.48 20.21 11.89
C THR A 124 5.96 20.32 12.23
N ASP A 125 6.57 19.24 12.70
CA ASP A 125 8.00 19.18 13.02
C ASP A 125 8.85 18.72 11.80
N LYS A 126 10.12 18.42 12.02
CA LYS A 126 11.06 18.01 10.98
C LYS A 126 11.16 16.50 10.80
N SER A 127 10.51 15.71 11.65
CA SER A 127 10.67 14.26 11.65
C SER A 127 9.83 13.61 10.56
N LEU A 128 10.44 12.76 9.75
CA LEU A 128 9.76 11.90 8.79
C LEU A 128 10.00 10.43 9.11
N TYR A 129 8.96 9.73 9.54
CA TYR A 129 8.99 8.29 9.78
C TYR A 129 8.52 7.52 8.54
N VAL A 130 9.33 6.57 8.08
CA VAL A 130 9.11 5.83 6.83
C VAL A 130 8.85 4.37 7.11
N PHE A 131 7.81 3.80 6.49
CA PHE A 131 7.39 2.40 6.67
C PHE A 131 7.15 1.72 5.33
N GLU A 132 7.29 0.39 5.29
CA GLU A 132 6.91 -0.40 4.11
C GLU A 132 5.39 -0.44 3.91
N ALA A 133 4.63 -0.62 4.99
CA ALA A 133 3.17 -0.79 4.91
C ALA A 133 2.40 0.14 5.87
N PRO A 134 1.14 0.51 5.54
CA PRO A 134 0.29 1.34 6.40
C PRO A 134 0.06 0.76 7.80
N ILE A 135 -0.04 -0.58 7.93
CA ILE A 135 -0.22 -1.23 9.23
C ILE A 135 0.99 -0.98 10.14
N ASP A 136 2.21 -1.00 9.59
CA ASP A 136 3.44 -0.78 10.36
C ASP A 136 3.50 0.67 10.87
N LEU A 137 3.07 1.63 10.02
CA LEU A 137 2.92 3.03 10.40
C LEU A 137 1.93 3.20 11.56
N LEU A 138 0.73 2.61 11.47
CA LEU A 138 -0.26 2.68 12.55
C LEU A 138 0.24 2.00 13.83
N SER A 139 0.96 0.88 13.71
CA SER A 139 1.57 0.17 14.84
C SER A 139 2.61 1.03 15.54
N HIS A 140 3.47 1.69 14.76
CA HIS A 140 4.48 2.60 15.31
C HIS A 140 3.85 3.74 16.12
N ILE A 141 2.82 4.40 15.58
CA ILE A 141 2.11 5.47 16.28
C ILE A 141 1.49 4.93 17.59
N THR A 142 0.87 3.75 17.54
CA THR A 142 0.27 3.10 18.71
C THR A 142 1.30 2.84 19.81
N LEU A 143 2.51 2.40 19.45
CA LEU A 143 3.60 2.13 20.39
C LEU A 143 4.31 3.39 20.88
N ASN A 144 4.19 4.50 20.16
CA ASN A 144 4.81 5.78 20.45
C ASN A 144 3.75 6.90 20.48
N PRO A 145 2.83 6.90 21.45
CA PRO A 145 1.64 7.75 21.45
C PRO A 145 1.92 9.24 21.75
N TYR A 146 3.10 9.57 22.27
CA TYR A 146 3.40 10.95 22.69
C TYR A 146 3.91 11.77 21.51
N GLY A 147 3.22 12.89 21.21
CA GLY A 147 3.66 13.85 20.19
C GLY A 147 3.52 13.38 18.75
N TRP A 148 2.92 12.21 18.47
CA TRP A 148 2.84 11.66 17.13
C TRP A 148 2.10 12.56 16.13
N GLN A 149 1.19 13.41 16.62
CA GLN A 149 0.47 14.36 15.77
C GLN A 149 1.39 15.38 15.11
N GLU A 150 2.54 15.69 15.74
CA GLU A 150 3.52 16.66 15.26
C GLU A 150 4.44 16.09 14.19
N HIS A 151 4.60 14.76 14.12
CA HIS A 151 5.50 14.08 13.19
C HIS A 151 4.86 13.81 11.84
N SER A 152 5.68 13.74 10.81
CA SER A 152 5.29 13.28 9.47
C SER A 152 5.53 11.77 9.33
N TYR A 153 4.62 11.11 8.62
CA TYR A 153 4.66 9.66 8.41
C TYR A 153 4.36 9.34 6.96
N VAL A 154 5.04 8.35 6.40
CA VAL A 154 4.75 7.81 5.07
C VAL A 154 4.90 6.29 5.04
N ALA A 155 3.94 5.61 4.43
CA ALA A 155 4.00 4.19 4.13
C ALA A 155 4.18 4.01 2.61
N CYS A 156 5.28 3.39 2.18
CA CYS A 156 5.61 3.23 0.77
C CYS A 156 4.69 2.26 0.02
N CYS A 157 3.87 1.49 0.74
CA CYS A 157 2.96 0.48 0.17
C CYS A 157 3.68 -0.52 -0.76
N GLY A 158 4.96 -0.78 -0.49
CA GLY A 158 5.90 -1.60 -1.24
C GLY A 158 7.33 -1.10 -1.03
N THR A 159 8.19 -1.34 -2.03
CA THR A 159 9.64 -1.04 -1.95
C THR A 159 10.05 0.25 -2.69
N SER A 160 9.09 1.02 -3.22
CA SER A 160 9.37 2.26 -3.95
C SER A 160 9.78 3.39 -3.01
N ILE A 161 10.83 4.12 -3.34
CA ILE A 161 11.26 5.33 -2.61
C ILE A 161 10.47 6.59 -3.00
N GLN A 162 9.68 6.54 -4.07
CA GLN A 162 8.98 7.72 -4.61
C GLN A 162 8.11 8.45 -3.57
N PRO A 163 7.38 7.77 -2.67
CA PRO A 163 6.59 8.46 -1.64
C PRO A 163 7.46 9.31 -0.70
N VAL A 164 8.64 8.81 -0.36
CA VAL A 164 9.60 9.53 0.51
C VAL A 164 10.12 10.77 -0.20
N LEU A 165 10.57 10.63 -1.45
CA LEU A 165 11.07 11.74 -2.24
C LEU A 165 10.01 12.84 -2.43
N GLU A 166 8.76 12.46 -2.62
CA GLU A 166 7.66 13.42 -2.73
C GLU A 166 7.42 14.17 -1.40
N ARG A 167 7.50 13.51 -0.24
CA ARG A 167 7.40 14.20 1.07
C ARG A 167 8.53 15.20 1.27
N LEU A 168 9.76 14.79 0.98
CA LEU A 168 10.94 15.67 1.07
C LEU A 168 10.87 16.86 0.07
N ARG A 169 10.32 16.61 -1.13
CA ARG A 169 10.10 17.66 -2.12
C ARG A 169 9.07 18.69 -1.65
N GLN A 170 7.96 18.22 -1.03
CA GLN A 170 6.91 19.11 -0.51
C GLN A 170 7.34 19.87 0.73
N ASN A 171 8.15 19.26 1.58
CA ASN A 171 8.70 19.89 2.76
C ASN A 171 10.21 19.59 2.90
N PRO A 172 11.09 20.43 2.34
CA PRO A 172 12.55 20.24 2.40
C PRO A 172 13.16 20.37 3.80
N LYS A 173 12.36 20.67 4.83
CA LYS A 173 12.82 20.76 6.23
C LYS A 173 12.70 19.41 6.95
N LEU A 174 12.11 18.40 6.30
CA LEU A 174 12.00 17.05 6.87
C LEU A 174 13.37 16.38 6.92
N ASP A 175 13.58 15.62 7.99
CA ASP A 175 14.81 14.93 8.35
C ASP A 175 14.51 13.47 8.77
#